data_1a04bb7088c9592fc7c5fe41aeb3cac5
#
_entry.id   1a04bb7088c9592fc7c5fe41aeb3cac5
#
_cell.length_a   1.000
_cell.length_b   1.000
_cell.length_c   1.000
_cell.angle_alpha   90.00
_cell.angle_beta   90.00
_cell.angle_gamma   90.00
#
_symmetry.space_group_name_H-M   'P 1'
#
loop_
_entity.id
_entity.type
_entity.pdbx_description
1 polymer ?
#
loop_
_entity_poly.entity_id
_entity_poly.type
_entity_poly.pdbx_seq_one_letter_code
_entity_poly.pdbx_strand_id
1 'polypeptide(L)'
;MKKQLLAAALCCAVLTGCGAAPANNPTGSAEPTQAEETVVDKIPNDFTLGCSAALKLPAGLARAAACGETYEESARQVLTMQTSDAAWDALLVGDLDAVISYAPSAEQEQRCKEQGITLHKIGTDALVILAGGTDAPVALTKSEILQAFVLQSDTWKGYAAAKNADSRALFRSIFGQDCDGVTVQQGEDALTAACPHTQGTLCYTTYGALMQNGQPEQTTVVTVDGKLPSDADYALTQDVYVAVRADADANDPETLFANWLATDKGSDWLHEAVAGTLTEDTEASAAS
;
A
#
# COMPACT_ATOMS: atom_id res chain seq x y z
N MET A 1 8.43 17.38 -29.37
CA MET A 1 7.57 16.24 -29.77
C MET A 1 6.51 16.07 -28.68
N LYS A 2 5.23 16.06 -29.02
CA LYS A 2 4.10 16.16 -28.08
C LYS A 2 3.93 14.83 -27.33
N LYS A 3 4.10 14.83 -26.01
CA LYS A 3 3.74 13.71 -25.15
C LYS A 3 2.23 13.74 -24.95
N GLN A 4 1.54 12.69 -25.36
CA GLN A 4 0.12 12.49 -25.08
C GLN A 4 0.01 11.86 -23.68
N LEU A 5 -0.55 12.62 -22.75
CA LEU A 5 -0.98 12.13 -21.45
C LEU A 5 -2.29 11.35 -21.63
N LEU A 6 -2.30 10.09 -21.28
CA LEU A 6 -3.51 9.29 -21.10
C LEU A 6 -4.07 9.59 -19.70
N ALA A 7 -5.09 10.43 -19.63
CA ALA A 7 -5.90 10.61 -18.45
C ALA A 7 -6.96 9.49 -18.41
N ALA A 8 -6.86 8.58 -17.48
CA ALA A 8 -7.91 7.60 -17.19
C ALA A 8 -9.04 8.30 -16.43
N ALA A 9 -10.15 8.57 -17.10
CA ALA A 9 -11.35 9.11 -16.48
C ALA A 9 -12.12 7.97 -15.79
N LEU A 10 -12.25 8.04 -14.47
CA LEU A 10 -13.10 7.16 -13.67
C LEU A 10 -14.56 7.57 -13.88
N CYS A 11 -15.34 6.79 -14.63
CA CYS A 11 -16.77 6.99 -14.82
C CYS A 11 -17.55 6.44 -13.62
N CYS A 12 -18.05 7.34 -12.76
CA CYS A 12 -19.11 7.01 -11.80
C CYS A 12 -20.44 6.86 -12.52
N ALA A 13 -21.01 5.66 -12.55
CA ALA A 13 -22.36 5.42 -13.03
C ALA A 13 -23.37 5.81 -11.95
N VAL A 14 -24.07 6.92 -12.16
CA VAL A 14 -25.20 7.34 -11.32
C VAL A 14 -26.47 6.70 -11.89
N LEU A 15 -27.11 5.82 -11.15
CA LEU A 15 -28.43 5.29 -11.45
C LEU A 15 -29.51 6.29 -11.03
N THR A 16 -30.11 6.97 -12.01
CA THR A 16 -31.28 7.84 -11.82
C THR A 16 -32.55 6.99 -11.83
N GLY A 17 -33.23 6.92 -10.68
CA GLY A 17 -34.61 6.43 -10.59
C GLY A 17 -35.60 7.57 -10.79
N CYS A 18 -36.46 7.49 -11.81
CA CYS A 18 -37.58 8.39 -12.04
C CYS A 18 -38.76 8.06 -11.12
N GLY A 19 -39.30 9.05 -10.44
CA GLY A 19 -40.62 9.03 -9.80
C GLY A 19 -41.24 10.42 -9.85
N ALA A 20 -42.45 10.51 -10.44
CA ALA A 20 -43.16 11.73 -10.84
C ALA A 20 -43.74 12.55 -9.68
N ALA A 21 -43.89 13.87 -9.95
CA ALA A 21 -44.36 14.96 -9.10
C ALA A 21 -45.86 14.89 -8.72
N PRO A 22 -46.38 15.75 -7.77
CA PRO A 22 -46.73 17.12 -8.19
C PRO A 22 -46.40 18.27 -7.20
N ALA A 23 -46.50 19.44 -7.75
CA ALA A 23 -46.13 20.74 -7.28
C ALA A 23 -46.74 21.21 -5.95
N ASN A 24 -45.94 21.97 -5.15
CA ASN A 24 -46.33 23.23 -4.52
C ASN A 24 -45.07 23.98 -4.04
N ASN A 25 -44.91 25.20 -4.52
CA ASN A 25 -43.91 26.15 -4.08
C ASN A 25 -44.38 26.84 -2.78
N PRO A 26 -43.53 27.19 -1.81
CA PRO A 26 -43.00 28.53 -1.77
C PRO A 26 -41.51 28.64 -1.40
N THR A 27 -40.87 29.61 -2.04
CA THR A 27 -39.69 30.40 -1.71
C THR A 27 -39.10 30.17 -0.32
N GLY A 28 -37.96 29.49 -0.28
CA GLY A 28 -37.01 29.48 0.84
C GLY A 28 -35.63 29.34 0.28
N SER A 29 -34.81 30.39 0.40
CA SER A 29 -33.39 30.38 0.08
C SER A 29 -32.72 29.29 0.90
N ALA A 30 -32.36 28.16 0.26
CA ALA A 30 -31.51 27.17 0.91
C ALA A 30 -30.06 27.64 0.78
N GLU A 31 -29.47 28.05 1.90
CA GLU A 31 -28.02 28.09 2.05
C GLU A 31 -27.44 26.72 1.69
N PRO A 32 -26.25 26.68 1.03
CA PRO A 32 -25.59 25.41 0.80
C PRO A 32 -25.26 24.78 2.16
N THR A 33 -25.87 23.64 2.43
CA THR A 33 -25.54 22.80 3.57
C THR A 33 -24.07 22.47 3.44
N GLN A 34 -23.23 23.05 4.30
CA GLN A 34 -21.86 22.59 4.51
C GLN A 34 -21.96 21.10 4.84
N ALA A 35 -21.25 20.29 4.07
CA ALA A 35 -21.03 18.90 4.45
C ALA A 35 -20.57 18.91 5.92
N GLU A 36 -21.29 18.22 6.79
CA GLU A 36 -20.85 17.99 8.16
C GLU A 36 -19.48 17.30 8.06
N GLU A 37 -18.42 18.07 8.30
CA GLU A 37 -17.14 17.53 8.72
C GLU A 37 -17.45 16.69 9.95
N THR A 38 -17.46 15.37 9.79
CA THR A 38 -17.50 14.45 10.91
C THR A 38 -16.20 14.69 11.69
N VAL A 39 -16.30 15.53 12.73
CA VAL A 39 -15.24 15.71 13.71
C VAL A 39 -15.03 14.32 14.34
N VAL A 40 -14.07 13.60 13.84
CA VAL A 40 -13.54 12.43 14.56
C VAL A 40 -12.91 13.01 15.82
N ASP A 41 -13.39 12.64 17.00
CA ASP A 41 -12.74 13.02 18.25
C ASP A 41 -11.27 12.57 18.13
N LYS A 42 -10.34 13.53 18.23
CA LYS A 42 -8.92 13.27 18.04
C LYS A 42 -8.47 12.20 19.01
N ILE A 43 -7.87 11.14 18.49
CA ILE A 43 -7.28 10.08 19.31
C ILE A 43 -6.00 10.64 19.95
N PRO A 44 -5.77 10.44 21.26
CA PRO A 44 -4.49 10.81 21.87
C PRO A 44 -3.30 10.16 21.13
N ASN A 45 -2.19 10.87 21.05
CA ASN A 45 -1.02 10.46 20.26
C ASN A 45 0.10 9.80 21.09
N ASP A 46 -0.19 9.38 22.29
CA ASP A 46 0.75 8.81 23.28
C ASP A 46 0.91 7.29 23.14
N PHE A 47 0.91 6.78 21.92
CA PHE A 47 1.20 5.39 21.59
C PHE A 47 2.30 5.26 20.53
N THR A 48 3.02 4.14 20.56
CA THR A 48 4.06 3.79 19.58
C THR A 48 3.47 2.99 18.45
N LEU A 49 3.49 3.56 17.22
CA LEU A 49 3.09 2.88 15.98
C LEU A 49 4.32 2.43 15.22
N GLY A 50 4.40 1.14 14.89
CA GLY A 50 5.45 0.58 14.04
C GLY A 50 4.93 0.16 12.67
N CYS A 51 5.81 0.18 11.68
CA CYS A 51 5.55 -0.37 10.34
C CYS A 51 6.86 -0.77 9.65
N SER A 52 6.79 -1.47 8.54
CA SER A 52 7.95 -1.64 7.65
C SER A 52 8.16 -0.39 6.78
N ALA A 53 9.35 -0.30 6.15
CA ALA A 53 9.69 0.84 5.29
C ALA A 53 8.69 1.02 4.13
N ALA A 54 8.21 -0.08 3.55
CA ALA A 54 7.23 -0.06 2.45
C ALA A 54 5.86 0.53 2.87
N LEU A 55 5.51 0.46 4.15
CA LEU A 55 4.22 0.92 4.69
C LEU A 55 4.33 2.25 5.47
N LYS A 56 5.47 2.96 5.38
CA LYS A 56 5.69 4.20 6.13
C LYS A 56 4.69 5.29 5.74
N LEU A 57 4.42 5.46 4.43
CA LEU A 57 3.46 6.48 3.97
C LEU A 57 2.05 6.21 4.50
N PRO A 58 1.43 5.05 4.29
CA PRO A 58 0.10 4.79 4.83
C PRO A 58 0.04 4.86 6.35
N ALA A 59 1.07 4.39 7.08
CA ALA A 59 1.12 4.47 8.54
C ALA A 59 1.19 5.93 9.04
N GLY A 60 2.00 6.77 8.39
CA GLY A 60 2.09 8.20 8.72
C GLY A 60 0.79 8.95 8.44
N LEU A 61 0.14 8.69 7.30
CA LEU A 61 -1.14 9.28 6.94
C LEU A 61 -2.25 8.86 7.91
N ALA A 62 -2.34 7.56 8.22
CA ALA A 62 -3.33 7.04 9.17
C ALA A 62 -3.19 7.67 10.56
N ARG A 63 -1.96 7.76 11.08
CA ARG A 63 -1.70 8.41 12.36
C ARG A 63 -2.04 9.90 12.32
N ALA A 64 -1.65 10.61 11.26
CA ALA A 64 -1.92 12.04 11.09
C ALA A 64 -3.43 12.33 11.17
N ALA A 65 -4.24 11.56 10.44
CA ALA A 65 -5.69 11.70 10.45
C ALA A 65 -6.31 11.39 11.82
N ALA A 66 -5.91 10.27 12.43
CA ALA A 66 -6.46 9.84 13.70
C ALA A 66 -6.14 10.81 14.85
N CYS A 67 -4.88 11.30 14.90
CA CYS A 67 -4.42 12.17 15.99
C CYS A 67 -4.59 13.66 15.68
N GLY A 68 -4.99 14.04 14.44
CA GLY A 68 -5.11 15.43 14.00
C GLY A 68 -3.77 16.15 13.98
N GLU A 69 -2.74 15.46 13.55
CA GLU A 69 -1.37 15.94 13.33
C GLU A 69 -1.14 16.23 11.84
N THR A 70 -0.01 16.89 11.50
CA THR A 70 0.47 16.90 10.13
C THR A 70 1.13 15.56 9.76
N TYR A 71 1.22 15.27 8.46
CA TYR A 71 1.93 14.05 8.00
C TYR A 71 3.39 14.03 8.48
N GLU A 72 4.11 15.16 8.39
CA GLU A 72 5.52 15.26 8.78
C GLU A 72 5.73 15.00 10.28
N GLU A 73 4.82 15.45 11.13
CA GLU A 73 4.86 15.18 12.57
C GLU A 73 4.64 13.70 12.83
N SER A 74 3.59 13.13 12.27
CA SER A 74 3.23 11.73 12.41
C SER A 74 4.29 10.78 11.82
N ALA A 75 4.80 11.07 10.62
CA ALA A 75 5.81 10.24 9.96
C ALA A 75 7.14 10.18 10.74
N ARG A 76 7.46 11.20 11.56
CA ARG A 76 8.61 11.17 12.46
C ARG A 76 8.38 10.32 13.70
N GLN A 77 7.13 10.14 14.12
CA GLN A 77 6.76 9.34 15.31
C GLN A 77 6.51 7.87 14.96
N VAL A 78 6.25 7.54 13.68
CA VAL A 78 6.13 6.16 13.22
C VAL A 78 7.50 5.49 13.21
N LEU A 79 7.64 4.42 13.99
CA LEU A 79 8.86 3.62 14.06
C LEU A 79 8.96 2.71 12.83
N THR A 80 9.95 2.98 11.98
CA THR A 80 10.16 2.19 10.76
C THR A 80 11.09 1.02 11.05
N MET A 81 10.58 -0.19 10.92
CA MET A 81 11.32 -1.44 11.04
C MET A 81 11.92 -1.83 9.69
N GLN A 82 12.96 -2.68 9.70
CA GLN A 82 13.60 -3.13 8.46
C GLN A 82 12.67 -4.00 7.61
N THR A 83 11.77 -4.76 8.26
CA THR A 83 10.86 -5.71 7.61
C THR A 83 9.54 -5.77 8.35
N SER A 84 8.52 -6.30 7.69
CA SER A 84 7.23 -6.63 8.32
C SER A 84 7.37 -7.65 9.44
N ASP A 85 8.25 -8.66 9.28
CA ASP A 85 8.52 -9.64 10.34
C ASP A 85 9.09 -8.97 11.59
N ALA A 86 10.04 -8.02 11.42
CA ALA A 86 10.59 -7.27 12.56
C ALA A 86 9.54 -6.40 13.26
N ALA A 87 8.58 -5.84 12.50
CA ALA A 87 7.48 -5.06 13.08
C ALA A 87 6.54 -5.95 13.90
N TRP A 88 6.20 -7.14 13.42
CA TRP A 88 5.42 -8.12 14.18
C TRP A 88 6.13 -8.61 15.43
N ASP A 89 7.44 -8.91 15.34
CA ASP A 89 8.22 -9.34 16.50
C ASP A 89 8.27 -8.26 17.57
N ALA A 90 8.42 -6.98 17.19
CA ALA A 90 8.40 -5.85 18.12
C ALA A 90 7.03 -5.68 18.82
N LEU A 91 5.91 -5.87 18.11
CA LEU A 91 4.58 -5.89 18.71
C LEU A 91 4.43 -7.06 19.71
N LEU A 92 4.86 -8.26 19.32
CA LEU A 92 4.74 -9.49 20.11
C LEU A 92 5.58 -9.49 21.39
N VAL A 93 6.62 -8.66 21.48
CA VAL A 93 7.42 -8.49 22.70
C VAL A 93 7.07 -7.24 23.50
N GLY A 94 6.12 -6.42 23.02
CA GLY A 94 5.63 -5.21 23.67
C GLY A 94 6.51 -3.97 23.46
N ASP A 95 7.38 -3.96 22.46
CA ASP A 95 8.18 -2.79 22.08
C ASP A 95 7.36 -1.78 21.23
N LEU A 96 6.21 -2.21 20.69
CA LEU A 96 5.23 -1.40 19.97
C LEU A 96 3.86 -1.56 20.61
N ASP A 97 3.08 -0.47 20.64
CA ASP A 97 1.68 -0.49 21.06
C ASP A 97 0.77 -0.91 19.92
N ALA A 98 1.10 -0.50 18.69
CA ALA A 98 0.38 -0.87 17.48
C ALA A 98 1.33 -1.11 16.29
N VAL A 99 0.86 -1.88 15.31
CA VAL A 99 1.58 -2.14 14.06
C VAL A 99 0.66 -1.99 12.86
N ILE A 100 1.18 -1.41 11.78
CA ILE A 100 0.62 -1.56 10.42
C ILE A 100 1.63 -2.39 9.62
N SER A 101 1.20 -3.57 9.15
CA SER A 101 2.11 -4.53 8.51
C SER A 101 1.39 -5.41 7.50
N TYR A 102 2.15 -6.06 6.61
CA TYR A 102 1.65 -7.18 5.82
C TYR A 102 1.30 -8.36 6.73
N ALA A 103 0.65 -9.39 6.18
CA ALA A 103 0.30 -10.58 6.95
C ALA A 103 1.53 -11.14 7.70
N PRO A 104 1.36 -11.50 8.98
CA PRO A 104 2.43 -12.14 9.75
C PRO A 104 2.79 -13.51 9.18
N SER A 105 3.99 -14.00 9.46
CA SER A 105 4.36 -15.39 9.21
C SER A 105 3.45 -16.34 10.02
N ALA A 106 3.37 -17.60 9.61
CA ALA A 106 2.54 -18.59 10.32
C ALA A 106 2.92 -18.74 11.80
N GLU A 107 4.21 -18.60 12.15
CA GLU A 107 4.69 -18.63 13.53
C GLU A 107 4.22 -17.39 14.30
N GLN A 108 4.34 -16.20 13.73
CA GLN A 108 3.88 -14.95 14.33
C GLN A 108 2.36 -14.92 14.47
N GLU A 109 1.62 -15.41 13.46
CA GLU A 109 0.16 -15.53 13.54
C GLU A 109 -0.27 -16.44 14.68
N GLN A 110 0.43 -17.56 14.89
CA GLN A 110 0.17 -18.45 16.01
C GLN A 110 0.44 -17.74 17.37
N ARG A 111 1.55 -17.00 17.49
CA ARG A 111 1.87 -16.21 18.68
C ARG A 111 0.84 -15.11 18.94
N CYS A 112 0.36 -14.41 17.88
CA CYS A 112 -0.72 -13.44 18.01
C CYS A 112 -1.98 -14.09 18.58
N LYS A 113 -2.39 -15.26 18.08
CA LYS A 113 -3.55 -16.01 18.59
C LYS A 113 -3.38 -16.42 20.07
N GLU A 114 -2.19 -16.90 20.44
CA GLU A 114 -1.88 -17.30 21.82
C GLU A 114 -1.91 -16.13 22.79
N GLN A 115 -1.54 -14.93 22.34
CA GLN A 115 -1.59 -13.71 23.13
C GLN A 115 -2.94 -12.98 23.05
N GLY A 116 -3.87 -13.42 22.22
CA GLY A 116 -5.17 -12.75 22.02
C GLY A 116 -5.13 -11.50 21.16
N ILE A 117 -4.06 -11.29 20.40
CA ILE A 117 -3.93 -10.18 19.46
C ILE A 117 -4.84 -10.42 18.26
N THR A 118 -5.70 -9.43 17.96
CA THR A 118 -6.59 -9.48 16.79
C THR A 118 -5.97 -8.70 15.63
N LEU A 119 -5.97 -9.31 14.44
CA LEU A 119 -5.53 -8.70 13.19
C LEU A 119 -6.74 -8.13 12.46
N HIS A 120 -6.73 -6.83 12.18
CA HIS A 120 -7.77 -6.18 11.37
C HIS A 120 -7.21 -5.82 10.00
N LYS A 121 -7.80 -6.39 8.94
CA LYS A 121 -7.44 -6.03 7.58
C LYS A 121 -7.87 -4.60 7.29
N ILE A 122 -6.95 -3.77 6.78
CA ILE A 122 -7.18 -2.36 6.46
C ILE A 122 -6.99 -2.02 4.98
N GLY A 123 -6.54 -2.97 4.18
CA GLY A 123 -6.33 -2.77 2.75
C GLY A 123 -5.51 -3.89 2.12
N THR A 124 -5.03 -3.61 0.92
CA THR A 124 -4.12 -4.47 0.15
C THR A 124 -3.02 -3.65 -0.47
N ASP A 125 -1.82 -4.22 -0.59
CA ASP A 125 -0.76 -3.70 -1.44
C ASP A 125 -0.45 -4.71 -2.55
N ALA A 126 0.21 -4.28 -3.62
CA ALA A 126 0.50 -5.12 -4.77
C ALA A 126 2.01 -5.28 -5.00
N LEU A 127 2.41 -6.48 -5.41
CA LEU A 127 3.74 -6.69 -5.98
C LEU A 127 3.73 -6.20 -7.43
N VAL A 128 4.50 -5.16 -7.71
CA VAL A 128 4.63 -4.59 -9.05
C VAL A 128 5.84 -5.19 -9.74
N ILE A 129 5.63 -5.72 -10.93
CA ILE A 129 6.72 -6.21 -11.79
C ILE A 129 7.10 -5.10 -12.77
N LEU A 130 8.39 -4.80 -12.87
CA LEU A 130 8.96 -3.83 -13.79
C LEU A 130 9.82 -4.54 -14.82
N ALA A 131 9.66 -4.19 -16.10
CA ALA A 131 10.55 -4.61 -17.19
C ALA A 131 11.53 -3.48 -17.51
N GLY A 132 12.82 -3.78 -17.50
CA GLY A 132 13.88 -2.82 -17.78
C GLY A 132 14.24 -2.69 -19.27
N GLY A 133 14.79 -1.53 -19.65
CA GLY A 133 15.29 -1.24 -20.99
C GLY A 133 14.21 -1.08 -22.06
N THR A 134 12.97 -0.80 -21.67
CA THR A 134 11.86 -0.63 -22.60
C THR A 134 10.81 0.36 -22.06
N ASP A 135 10.27 1.18 -22.94
CA ASP A 135 9.08 1.99 -22.72
C ASP A 135 7.84 1.36 -23.38
N ALA A 136 8.02 0.23 -24.07
CA ALA A 136 6.91 -0.51 -24.69
C ALA A 136 6.13 -1.30 -23.64
N PRO A 137 4.79 -1.40 -23.76
CA PRO A 137 3.98 -2.23 -22.88
C PRO A 137 4.48 -3.69 -22.87
N VAL A 138 4.62 -4.26 -21.68
CA VAL A 138 4.97 -5.67 -21.47
C VAL A 138 3.83 -6.36 -20.72
N ALA A 139 3.40 -7.50 -21.24
CA ALA A 139 2.38 -8.34 -20.64
C ALA A 139 2.94 -9.72 -20.36
N LEU A 140 2.81 -10.20 -19.13
CA LEU A 140 3.26 -11.52 -18.69
C LEU A 140 2.16 -12.21 -17.90
N THR A 141 2.16 -13.52 -17.93
CA THR A 141 1.37 -14.33 -17.01
C THR A 141 2.10 -14.51 -15.67
N LYS A 142 1.36 -14.83 -14.61
CA LYS A 142 1.93 -15.20 -13.31
C LYS A 142 2.95 -16.35 -13.45
N SER A 143 2.71 -17.28 -14.36
CA SER A 143 3.63 -18.40 -14.63
C SER A 143 4.95 -17.95 -15.26
N GLU A 144 4.93 -17.03 -16.22
CA GLU A 144 6.14 -16.48 -16.87
C GLU A 144 6.98 -15.68 -15.88
N ILE A 145 6.34 -14.94 -14.97
CA ILE A 145 7.03 -14.24 -13.87
C ILE A 145 7.72 -15.24 -12.96
N LEU A 146 7.03 -16.31 -12.54
CA LEU A 146 7.63 -17.36 -11.73
C LEU A 146 8.84 -18.01 -12.42
N GLN A 147 8.74 -18.27 -13.72
CA GLN A 147 9.86 -18.79 -14.51
C GLN A 147 11.06 -17.83 -14.49
N ALA A 148 10.82 -16.53 -14.67
CA ALA A 148 11.89 -15.53 -14.71
C ALA A 148 12.66 -15.43 -13.38
N PHE A 149 11.98 -15.58 -12.24
CA PHE A 149 12.58 -15.35 -10.91
C PHE A 149 13.01 -16.65 -10.20
N VAL A 150 12.41 -17.78 -10.49
CA VAL A 150 12.66 -19.03 -9.75
C VAL A 150 13.30 -20.11 -10.63
N LEU A 151 12.82 -20.28 -11.87
CA LEU A 151 13.21 -21.40 -12.73
C LEU A 151 14.28 -21.02 -13.78
N GLN A 152 14.69 -19.76 -13.84
CA GLN A 152 15.58 -19.20 -14.87
C GLN A 152 14.99 -19.29 -16.29
N SER A 153 14.47 -18.17 -16.77
CA SER A 153 13.95 -18.03 -18.12
C SER A 153 15.06 -17.68 -19.11
N ASP A 154 15.00 -18.23 -20.33
CA ASP A 154 15.87 -17.81 -21.43
C ASP A 154 15.48 -16.42 -21.99
N THR A 155 14.25 -15.98 -21.73
CA THR A 155 13.69 -14.72 -22.27
C THR A 155 13.90 -13.55 -21.30
N TRP A 156 13.74 -13.80 -19.99
CA TRP A 156 13.75 -12.77 -18.96
C TRP A 156 14.77 -13.07 -17.88
N LYS A 157 15.59 -12.08 -17.55
CA LYS A 157 16.55 -12.15 -16.45
C LYS A 157 15.96 -11.45 -15.22
N GLY A 158 15.66 -12.20 -14.18
CA GLY A 158 15.13 -11.69 -12.92
C GLY A 158 16.21 -11.04 -12.04
N TYR A 159 15.82 -9.97 -11.33
CA TYR A 159 16.59 -9.32 -10.28
C TYR A 159 15.72 -9.22 -9.04
N ALA A 160 16.09 -9.89 -7.99
CA ALA A 160 15.33 -9.96 -6.75
C ALA A 160 15.84 -8.98 -5.71
N ALA A 161 14.96 -8.47 -4.86
CA ALA A 161 15.32 -7.73 -3.66
C ALA A 161 16.11 -8.59 -2.66
N ALA A 162 16.76 -7.96 -1.68
CA ALA A 162 17.44 -8.65 -0.60
C ALA A 162 16.48 -9.58 0.16
N LYS A 163 17.01 -10.65 0.78
CA LYS A 163 16.19 -11.69 1.44
C LYS A 163 15.28 -11.14 2.54
N ASN A 164 15.68 -10.05 3.15
CA ASN A 164 14.96 -9.36 4.22
C ASN A 164 14.10 -8.19 3.73
N ALA A 165 13.97 -7.96 2.42
CA ALA A 165 13.11 -6.92 1.89
C ALA A 165 11.64 -7.35 1.89
N ASP A 166 10.72 -6.42 2.14
CA ASP A 166 9.29 -6.66 2.15
C ASP A 166 8.77 -7.16 0.81
N SER A 167 9.22 -6.55 -0.30
CA SER A 167 8.83 -7.02 -1.65
C SER A 167 9.24 -8.46 -1.91
N ARG A 168 10.36 -8.93 -1.32
CA ARG A 168 10.76 -10.34 -1.42
C ARG A 168 9.91 -11.26 -0.55
N ALA A 169 9.52 -10.80 0.63
CA ALA A 169 8.55 -11.51 1.48
C ALA A 169 7.20 -11.62 0.77
N LEU A 170 6.75 -10.52 0.16
CA LEU A 170 5.54 -10.47 -0.65
C LEU A 170 5.61 -11.44 -1.86
N PHE A 171 6.73 -11.46 -2.58
CA PHE A 171 6.94 -12.42 -3.66
C PHE A 171 6.79 -13.87 -3.17
N ARG A 172 7.45 -14.22 -2.05
CA ARG A 172 7.35 -15.57 -1.46
C ARG A 172 5.92 -15.93 -1.06
N SER A 173 5.19 -14.99 -0.47
CA SER A 173 3.79 -15.19 -0.08
C SER A 173 2.90 -15.47 -1.29
N ILE A 174 3.04 -14.69 -2.35
CA ILE A 174 2.21 -14.79 -3.56
C ILE A 174 2.51 -16.04 -4.40
N PHE A 175 3.81 -16.41 -4.52
CA PHE A 175 4.25 -17.49 -5.39
C PHE A 175 4.54 -18.81 -4.64
N GLY A 176 4.60 -18.78 -3.31
CA GLY A 176 4.94 -19.95 -2.48
C GLY A 176 6.39 -20.41 -2.64
N GLN A 177 7.25 -19.62 -3.29
CA GLN A 177 8.66 -19.94 -3.59
C GLN A 177 9.52 -18.68 -3.49
N ASP A 178 10.82 -18.86 -3.21
CA ASP A 178 11.78 -17.75 -3.15
C ASP A 178 12.59 -17.62 -4.46
N CYS A 179 13.12 -16.41 -4.69
CA CYS A 179 13.91 -16.04 -5.87
C CYS A 179 15.40 -16.41 -5.69
N ASP A 180 15.73 -17.65 -5.36
CA ASP A 180 17.11 -18.04 -5.04
C ASP A 180 18.02 -18.19 -6.27
N GLY A 181 17.46 -18.33 -7.47
CA GLY A 181 18.20 -18.55 -8.72
C GLY A 181 18.61 -17.28 -9.49
N VAL A 182 18.34 -16.10 -8.97
CA VAL A 182 18.54 -14.82 -9.69
C VAL A 182 19.52 -13.88 -8.97
N THR A 183 19.91 -12.79 -9.64
CA THR A 183 20.76 -11.76 -9.04
C THR A 183 19.99 -11.03 -7.93
N VAL A 184 20.56 -11.01 -6.73
CA VAL A 184 19.97 -10.34 -5.55
C VAL A 184 20.55 -8.94 -5.42
N GLN A 185 19.66 -7.95 -5.24
CA GLN A 185 20.00 -6.55 -4.96
C GLN A 185 19.89 -6.26 -3.46
N GLN A 186 20.47 -5.14 -3.02
CA GLN A 186 20.42 -4.70 -1.62
C GLN A 186 19.25 -3.72 -1.41
N GLY A 187 18.27 -4.12 -0.56
CA GLY A 187 17.14 -3.27 -0.16
C GLY A 187 16.11 -2.97 -1.27
N GLU A 188 14.99 -2.36 -0.90
CA GLU A 188 13.89 -2.01 -1.81
C GLU A 188 14.27 -0.86 -2.75
N ASP A 189 14.83 0.23 -2.19
CA ASP A 189 15.22 1.40 -2.99
C ASP A 189 16.35 1.06 -3.96
N ALA A 190 17.29 0.19 -3.53
CA ALA A 190 18.34 -0.30 -4.40
C ALA A 190 17.81 -1.15 -5.56
N LEU A 191 16.70 -1.88 -5.36
CA LEU A 191 16.07 -2.66 -6.42
C LEU A 191 15.49 -1.77 -7.52
N THR A 192 14.70 -0.76 -7.16
CA THR A 192 14.10 0.15 -8.13
C THR A 192 15.15 0.98 -8.87
N ALA A 193 16.20 1.42 -8.17
CA ALA A 193 17.32 2.15 -8.78
C ALA A 193 18.24 1.27 -9.62
N ALA A 194 18.38 0.00 -9.26
CA ALA A 194 19.25 -0.97 -9.93
C ALA A 194 18.52 -1.89 -10.91
N CYS A 195 17.20 -1.69 -11.11
CA CYS A 195 16.50 -2.39 -12.18
C CYS A 195 17.25 -2.08 -13.49
N PRO A 196 17.92 -3.07 -14.09
CA PRO A 196 18.82 -2.77 -15.19
C PRO A 196 18.05 -2.14 -16.33
N HIS A 197 18.52 -1.02 -16.82
CA HIS A 197 18.04 -0.36 -18.04
C HIS A 197 18.41 -1.19 -19.28
N THR A 198 18.26 -2.52 -19.15
CA THR A 198 18.65 -3.50 -20.18
C THR A 198 17.41 -4.27 -20.59
N GLN A 199 17.17 -4.33 -21.88
CA GLN A 199 16.07 -5.12 -22.43
C GLN A 199 16.15 -6.60 -21.99
N GLY A 200 14.99 -7.17 -21.67
CA GLY A 200 14.90 -8.55 -21.21
C GLY A 200 15.18 -8.75 -19.72
N THR A 201 15.20 -7.68 -18.93
CA THR A 201 15.32 -7.77 -17.46
C THR A 201 13.99 -7.52 -16.76
N LEU A 202 13.76 -8.20 -15.64
CA LEU A 202 12.63 -7.98 -14.72
C LEU A 202 13.16 -7.70 -13.32
N CYS A 203 12.49 -6.78 -12.64
CA CYS A 203 12.62 -6.59 -11.20
C CYS A 203 11.22 -6.40 -10.59
N TYR A 204 11.12 -6.29 -9.27
CA TYR A 204 9.85 -6.07 -8.60
C TYR A 204 10.02 -5.15 -7.39
N THR A 205 8.94 -4.49 -7.03
CA THR A 205 8.81 -3.66 -5.84
C THR A 205 7.36 -3.76 -5.31
N THR A 206 7.04 -3.10 -4.20
CA THR A 206 5.65 -2.94 -3.77
C THR A 206 5.00 -1.76 -4.49
N TYR A 207 3.69 -1.77 -4.63
CA TYR A 207 2.96 -0.66 -5.25
C TYR A 207 3.12 0.63 -4.41
N GLY A 208 3.05 0.50 -3.07
CA GLY A 208 3.30 1.62 -2.18
C GLY A 208 4.70 2.24 -2.37
N ALA A 209 5.75 1.41 -2.46
CA ALA A 209 7.11 1.90 -2.70
C ALA A 209 7.28 2.53 -4.10
N LEU A 210 6.66 1.94 -5.14
CA LEU A 210 6.68 2.51 -6.49
C LEU A 210 6.05 3.90 -6.52
N MET A 211 4.93 4.05 -5.82
CA MET A 211 4.23 5.32 -5.76
C MET A 211 5.02 6.38 -4.98
N GLN A 212 5.68 6.03 -3.88
CA GLN A 212 6.55 6.94 -3.12
C GLN A 212 7.77 7.42 -3.90
N ASN A 213 8.43 6.51 -4.62
CA ASN A 213 9.74 6.79 -5.25
C ASN A 213 9.62 7.14 -6.74
N GLY A 214 8.43 6.98 -7.32
CA GLY A 214 8.21 7.10 -8.75
C GLY A 214 8.72 5.88 -9.54
N GLN A 215 8.25 5.77 -10.78
CA GLN A 215 8.71 4.71 -11.69
C GLN A 215 10.12 5.03 -12.19
N PRO A 216 11.09 4.10 -12.06
CA PRO A 216 12.44 4.31 -12.58
C PRO A 216 12.43 4.57 -14.09
N GLU A 217 13.31 5.47 -14.56
CA GLU A 217 13.47 5.74 -15.98
C GLU A 217 13.79 4.45 -16.77
N GLN A 218 13.38 4.40 -18.04
CA GLN A 218 13.59 3.24 -18.93
C GLN A 218 13.07 1.92 -18.35
N THR A 219 12.01 1.99 -17.56
CA THR A 219 11.26 0.80 -17.12
C THR A 219 9.80 0.92 -17.51
N THR A 220 9.12 -0.20 -17.62
CA THR A 220 7.67 -0.24 -17.79
C THR A 220 7.03 -1.16 -16.77
N VAL A 221 5.86 -0.77 -16.26
CA VAL A 221 5.05 -1.65 -15.40
C VAL A 221 4.49 -2.78 -16.25
N VAL A 222 4.72 -4.00 -15.82
CA VAL A 222 4.23 -5.20 -16.51
C VAL A 222 2.77 -5.44 -16.15
N THR A 223 1.92 -5.66 -17.16
CA THR A 223 0.57 -6.19 -16.91
C THR A 223 0.66 -7.68 -16.63
N VAL A 224 0.00 -8.14 -15.58
CA VAL A 224 -0.01 -9.55 -15.17
C VAL A 224 -1.38 -10.14 -15.46
N ASP A 225 -1.42 -11.19 -16.31
CA ASP A 225 -2.66 -11.79 -16.78
C ASP A 225 -3.64 -10.75 -17.36
N GLY A 226 -3.09 -9.70 -18.00
CA GLY A 226 -3.84 -8.60 -18.61
C GLY A 226 -4.29 -7.50 -17.64
N LYS A 227 -3.83 -7.50 -16.38
CA LYS A 227 -4.18 -6.53 -15.33
C LYS A 227 -3.00 -5.69 -14.90
N LEU A 228 -3.27 -4.43 -14.53
CA LEU A 228 -2.32 -3.51 -13.90
C LEU A 228 -2.39 -3.62 -12.37
N PRO A 229 -1.33 -3.21 -11.64
CA PRO A 229 -1.35 -3.20 -10.16
C PRO A 229 -2.46 -2.33 -9.54
N SER A 230 -3.00 -1.36 -10.27
CA SER A 230 -4.14 -0.52 -9.87
C SER A 230 -5.51 -1.17 -10.09
N ASP A 231 -5.59 -2.29 -10.80
CA ASP A 231 -6.87 -2.96 -11.08
C ASP A 231 -7.32 -3.76 -9.84
N ALA A 232 -8.60 -3.69 -9.50
CA ALA A 232 -9.18 -4.32 -8.30
C ALA A 232 -9.01 -5.85 -8.25
N ASP A 233 -8.87 -6.49 -9.42
CA ASP A 233 -8.67 -7.95 -9.56
C ASP A 233 -7.23 -8.32 -9.97
N TYR A 234 -6.25 -7.46 -9.65
CA TYR A 234 -4.84 -7.78 -9.84
C TYR A 234 -4.41 -8.97 -8.97
N ALA A 235 -3.76 -9.95 -9.57
CA ALA A 235 -3.52 -11.25 -8.93
C ALA A 235 -2.31 -11.28 -7.96
N LEU A 236 -1.44 -10.27 -7.98
CA LEU A 236 -0.23 -10.23 -7.15
C LEU A 236 -0.42 -9.25 -5.98
N THR A 237 -1.39 -9.51 -5.10
CA THR A 237 -1.72 -8.66 -3.96
C THR A 237 -1.45 -9.35 -2.63
N GLN A 238 -1.24 -8.54 -1.59
CA GLN A 238 -1.08 -8.95 -0.20
C GLN A 238 -1.93 -8.05 0.69
N ASP A 239 -2.58 -8.65 1.68
CA ASP A 239 -3.35 -7.93 2.67
C ASP A 239 -2.44 -7.14 3.62
N VAL A 240 -2.90 -5.95 3.99
CA VAL A 240 -2.30 -5.08 5.01
C VAL A 240 -3.20 -5.08 6.24
N TYR A 241 -2.59 -5.20 7.41
CA TYR A 241 -3.29 -5.32 8.68
C TYR A 241 -2.86 -4.22 9.65
N VAL A 242 -3.77 -3.85 10.54
CA VAL A 242 -3.46 -3.17 11.80
C VAL A 242 -3.71 -4.13 12.95
N ALA A 243 -2.83 -4.10 13.95
CA ALA A 243 -3.00 -4.84 15.20
C ALA A 243 -2.43 -4.03 16.37
N VAL A 244 -2.92 -4.32 17.58
CA VAL A 244 -2.46 -3.72 18.83
C VAL A 244 -1.93 -4.78 19.77
N ARG A 245 -1.08 -4.37 20.74
CA ARG A 245 -0.53 -5.28 21.75
C ARG A 245 -1.62 -5.98 22.57
N ALA A 246 -1.29 -7.12 23.13
CA ALA A 246 -2.25 -8.01 23.78
C ALA A 246 -2.89 -7.46 25.06
N ASP A 247 -2.20 -6.58 25.77
CA ASP A 247 -2.60 -6.00 27.05
C ASP A 247 -3.24 -4.59 26.93
N ALA A 248 -3.53 -4.13 25.71
CA ALA A 248 -4.20 -2.85 25.48
C ALA A 248 -5.68 -2.92 25.89
N ASP A 249 -6.13 -1.91 26.62
CA ASP A 249 -7.53 -1.75 27.00
C ASP A 249 -8.37 -1.13 25.85
N ALA A 250 -9.68 -1.31 25.91
CA ALA A 250 -10.61 -0.82 24.86
C ALA A 250 -10.56 0.71 24.65
N ASN A 251 -10.12 1.48 25.66
CA ASN A 251 -10.04 2.94 25.61
C ASN A 251 -8.60 3.44 25.40
N ASP A 252 -7.63 2.56 25.27
CA ASP A 252 -6.26 2.95 25.00
C ASP A 252 -6.15 3.57 23.58
N PRO A 253 -5.29 4.57 23.41
CA PRO A 253 -5.16 5.29 22.12
C PRO A 253 -4.90 4.36 20.95
N GLU A 254 -4.03 3.38 21.09
CA GLU A 254 -3.71 2.38 20.07
C GLU A 254 -4.92 1.52 19.69
N THR A 255 -5.78 1.17 20.67
CA THR A 255 -7.00 0.40 20.42
C THR A 255 -8.04 1.26 19.67
N LEU A 256 -8.21 2.52 20.09
CA LEU A 256 -9.09 3.47 19.40
C LEU A 256 -8.62 3.69 17.96
N PHE A 257 -7.30 3.83 17.76
CA PHE A 257 -6.69 3.98 16.44
C PHE A 257 -6.96 2.76 15.55
N ALA A 258 -6.68 1.56 16.03
CA ALA A 258 -6.89 0.33 15.27
C ALA A 258 -8.38 0.10 14.94
N ASN A 259 -9.27 0.35 15.91
CA ASN A 259 -10.71 0.24 15.71
C ASN A 259 -11.23 1.23 14.66
N TRP A 260 -10.75 2.49 14.69
CA TRP A 260 -11.11 3.48 13.66
C TRP A 260 -10.63 3.03 12.28
N LEU A 261 -9.37 2.61 12.17
CA LEU A 261 -8.78 2.23 10.88
C LEU A 261 -9.37 0.93 10.33
N ALA A 262 -9.88 0.05 11.19
CA ALA A 262 -10.56 -1.19 10.81
C ALA A 262 -12.01 -0.99 10.32
N THR A 263 -12.57 0.24 10.44
CA THR A 263 -13.88 0.55 9.85
C THR A 263 -13.75 0.79 8.34
N ASP A 264 -14.84 0.56 7.60
CA ASP A 264 -14.90 0.88 6.17
C ASP A 264 -14.52 2.36 5.92
N LYS A 265 -14.96 3.28 6.79
CA LYS A 265 -14.60 4.71 6.68
C LYS A 265 -13.11 4.96 6.85
N GLY A 266 -12.46 4.30 7.81
CA GLY A 266 -11.02 4.47 8.06
C GLY A 266 -10.17 3.85 6.95
N SER A 267 -10.51 2.66 6.49
CA SER A 267 -9.80 1.98 5.41
C SER A 267 -10.00 2.66 4.06
N ASP A 268 -11.23 3.08 3.72
CA ASP A 268 -11.52 3.83 2.49
C ASP A 268 -10.81 5.18 2.50
N TRP A 269 -10.86 5.90 3.66
CA TRP A 269 -10.15 7.16 3.81
C TRP A 269 -8.65 6.98 3.60
N LEU A 270 -8.03 5.94 4.17
CA LEU A 270 -6.61 5.67 4.00
C LEU A 270 -6.26 5.39 2.54
N HIS A 271 -7.09 4.62 1.85
CA HIS A 271 -6.91 4.34 0.44
C HIS A 271 -6.95 5.62 -0.42
N GLU A 272 -7.93 6.48 -0.19
CA GLU A 272 -8.08 7.76 -0.87
C GLU A 272 -6.94 8.73 -0.54
N ALA A 273 -6.50 8.80 0.72
CA ALA A 273 -5.42 9.68 1.16
C ALA A 273 -4.08 9.26 0.54
N VAL A 274 -3.78 7.98 0.48
CA VAL A 274 -2.59 7.46 -0.20
C VAL A 274 -2.65 7.80 -1.70
N ALA A 275 -3.77 7.57 -2.37
CA ALA A 275 -3.95 7.91 -3.78
C ALA A 275 -3.86 9.42 -4.04
N GLY A 276 -4.43 10.25 -3.16
CA GLY A 276 -4.42 11.72 -3.26
C GLY A 276 -3.01 12.32 -3.13
N THR A 277 -2.24 11.88 -2.15
CA THR A 277 -0.85 12.36 -1.95
C THR A 277 0.02 12.14 -3.20
N LEU A 278 -0.24 11.06 -3.93
CA LEU A 278 0.51 10.68 -5.12
C LEU A 278 0.20 11.53 -6.35
N THR A 279 -1.02 12.10 -6.43
CA THR A 279 -1.40 13.00 -7.54
C THR A 279 -0.82 14.41 -7.37
N GLU A 280 -0.74 14.91 -6.14
CA GLU A 280 -0.19 16.26 -5.85
C GLU A 280 1.32 16.33 -6.12
N ASP A 281 2.09 15.31 -5.73
CA ASP A 281 3.54 15.27 -5.99
C ASP A 281 3.86 15.18 -7.49
N THR A 282 3.00 14.52 -8.26
CA THR A 282 3.14 14.41 -9.72
C THR A 282 2.90 15.74 -10.42
N GLU A 283 1.94 16.54 -9.96
CA GLU A 283 1.64 17.87 -10.50
C GLU A 283 2.73 18.91 -10.12
N ALA A 284 3.25 18.85 -8.90
CA ALA A 284 4.34 19.72 -8.44
C ALA A 284 5.65 19.48 -9.21
N SER A 285 5.95 18.22 -9.51
CA SER A 285 7.14 17.84 -10.31
C SER A 285 7.02 18.19 -11.79
N ALA A 286 5.80 18.28 -12.33
CA ALA A 286 5.56 18.67 -13.73
C ALA A 286 5.58 20.20 -13.94
N ALA A 287 5.50 20.99 -12.87
CA ALA A 287 5.49 22.46 -12.86
C ALA A 287 6.88 23.09 -12.62
N SER A 288 7.90 22.29 -12.32
CA SER A 288 9.30 22.69 -12.11
C SER A 288 10.16 22.34 -13.32
#